data_727c417a9cfa39a4f78770220fc6db21
#
_entry.id   727c417a9cfa39a4f78770220fc6db21
#
_cell.length_a   1.000
_cell.length_b   1.000
_cell.length_c   1.000
_cell.angle_alpha   90.00
_cell.angle_beta   90.00
_cell.angle_gamma   90.00
#
_symmetry.space_group_name_H-M   'P 1'
#
loop_
_entity.id
_entity.type
_entity.pdbx_description
1 polymer ?
#
loop_
_entity_poly.entity_id
_entity_poly.type
_entity_poly.pdbx_seq_one_letter_code
_entity_poly.pdbx_strand_id
1 'polypeptide(L)'
;MKIVFRGKHIEVTDAIRNYIEKRLNKIERHFDHILEVIVTLSVEKNRQIVEVTLQASRALIRAEEETDDMYASIDKVADKLERQIQKYKEKYFQRPHPGTERKELVEEGVNVEDGESNEIAKIVKTKRFAIKPMSVEEAAMQMDLLGHNFFVFANDDTNKVNVLYKRKDGNFGLIEPEF
;
A
#
# COMPACT_ATOMS: atom_id res chain seq x y z
N MET A 1 18.59 -8.76 2.20
CA MET A 1 17.18 -8.51 2.57
C MET A 1 16.77 -9.41 3.75
N LYS A 2 16.13 -8.89 4.80
CA LYS A 2 15.58 -9.68 5.91
C LYS A 2 14.12 -10.01 5.60
N ILE A 3 13.74 -11.30 5.59
CA ILE A 3 12.36 -11.73 5.38
C ILE A 3 11.81 -12.31 6.67
N VAL A 4 10.65 -11.80 7.09
CA VAL A 4 9.92 -12.27 8.27
C VAL A 4 8.62 -12.92 7.79
N PHE A 5 8.41 -14.18 8.17
CA PHE A 5 7.22 -14.96 7.83
C PHE A 5 6.24 -15.04 9.01
N ARG A 6 4.96 -14.86 8.72
CA ARG A 6 3.85 -15.01 9.66
C ARG A 6 2.76 -15.88 9.07
N GLY A 7 2.31 -16.89 9.81
CA GLY A 7 1.17 -17.73 9.42
C GLY A 7 -0.04 -17.43 10.32
N LYS A 8 -1.22 -17.26 9.72
CA LYS A 8 -2.51 -17.19 10.39
C LYS A 8 -3.36 -18.36 9.92
N HIS A 9 -3.64 -19.30 10.82
CA HIS A 9 -4.36 -20.55 10.52
C HIS A 9 -3.67 -21.44 9.48
N ILE A 10 -2.36 -21.29 9.30
CA ILE A 10 -1.52 -22.10 8.43
C ILE A 10 -0.10 -22.16 8.99
N GLU A 11 0.52 -23.34 8.86
CA GLU A 11 1.95 -23.49 9.11
C GLU A 11 2.76 -23.08 7.88
N VAL A 12 3.77 -22.25 8.09
CA VAL A 12 4.67 -21.81 7.01
C VAL A 12 5.76 -22.86 6.83
N THR A 13 5.54 -23.78 5.91
CA THR A 13 6.48 -24.86 5.59
C THR A 13 7.73 -24.34 4.88
N ASP A 14 8.83 -25.11 4.93
CA ASP A 14 10.07 -24.77 4.23
C ASP A 14 9.87 -24.68 2.71
N ALA A 15 8.99 -25.50 2.14
CA ALA A 15 8.65 -25.44 0.71
C ALA A 15 8.04 -24.10 0.33
N ILE A 16 7.09 -23.61 1.12
CA ILE A 16 6.45 -22.29 0.91
C ILE A 16 7.47 -21.16 1.12
N ARG A 17 8.32 -21.24 2.17
CA ARG A 17 9.40 -20.25 2.41
C ARG A 17 10.32 -20.14 1.20
N ASN A 18 10.88 -21.27 0.76
CA ASN A 18 11.80 -21.32 -0.38
C ASN A 18 11.16 -20.77 -1.66
N TYR A 19 9.88 -21.05 -1.87
CA TYR A 19 9.15 -20.55 -3.02
C TYR A 19 9.01 -19.02 -2.99
N ILE A 20 8.59 -18.46 -1.86
CA ILE A 20 8.46 -17.02 -1.67
C ILE A 20 9.81 -16.32 -1.79
N GLU A 21 10.86 -16.86 -1.15
CA GLU A 21 12.22 -16.30 -1.24
C GLU A 21 12.72 -16.24 -2.68
N LYS A 22 12.49 -17.29 -3.46
CA LYS A 22 12.85 -17.34 -4.87
C LYS A 22 12.13 -16.25 -5.69
N ARG A 23 10.85 -15.98 -5.39
CA ARG A 23 10.07 -14.93 -6.05
C ARG A 23 10.52 -13.53 -5.61
N LEU A 24 10.70 -13.31 -4.32
CA LEU A 24 11.10 -12.02 -3.77
C LEU A 24 12.55 -11.63 -4.10
N ASN A 25 13.46 -12.59 -4.26
CA ASN A 25 14.84 -12.33 -4.69
C ASN A 25 14.93 -11.70 -6.10
N LYS A 26 13.94 -11.94 -6.97
CA LYS A 26 13.84 -11.22 -8.24
C LYS A 26 13.55 -9.74 -8.03
N ILE A 27 12.69 -9.45 -7.08
CA ILE A 27 12.30 -8.06 -6.73
C ILE A 27 13.50 -7.30 -6.13
N GLU A 28 14.31 -7.96 -5.29
CA GLU A 28 15.50 -7.36 -4.68
C GLU A 28 16.49 -6.84 -5.73
N ARG A 29 16.63 -7.53 -6.86
CA ARG A 29 17.50 -7.10 -7.98
C ARG A 29 17.04 -5.80 -8.64
N HIS A 30 15.76 -5.49 -8.51
CA HIS A 30 15.14 -4.34 -9.14
C HIS A 30 14.88 -3.18 -8.16
N PHE A 31 15.06 -3.38 -6.84
CA PHE A 31 14.75 -2.35 -5.85
C PHE A 31 15.82 -2.30 -4.76
N ASP A 32 16.66 -1.27 -4.82
CA ASP A 32 17.76 -1.07 -3.88
C ASP A 32 17.25 -0.66 -2.48
N HIS A 33 18.02 -1.01 -1.44
CA HIS A 33 17.78 -0.60 -0.06
C HIS A 33 16.50 -1.14 0.59
N ILE A 34 16.10 -2.38 0.25
CA ILE A 34 15.08 -3.10 1.00
C ILE A 34 15.64 -3.46 2.39
N LEU A 35 15.02 -2.94 3.45
CA LEU A 35 15.42 -3.20 4.83
C LEU A 35 14.80 -4.50 5.35
N GLU A 36 13.50 -4.62 5.22
CA GLU A 36 12.73 -5.76 5.71
C GLU A 36 11.55 -6.07 4.80
N VAL A 37 11.22 -7.36 4.69
CA VAL A 37 10.00 -7.83 4.02
C VAL A 37 9.22 -8.69 5.00
N ILE A 38 7.97 -8.33 5.26
CA ILE A 38 7.08 -9.11 6.11
C ILE A 38 6.08 -9.81 5.18
N VAL A 39 6.05 -11.14 5.26
CA VAL A 39 5.12 -11.98 4.51
C VAL A 39 4.14 -12.60 5.49
N THR A 40 2.86 -12.31 5.34
CA THR A 40 1.78 -12.92 6.11
C THR A 40 0.95 -13.83 5.21
N LEU A 41 0.87 -15.10 5.59
CA LEU A 41 0.06 -16.12 4.94
C LEU A 41 -1.16 -16.39 5.81
N SER A 42 -2.35 -16.41 5.23
CA SER A 42 -3.56 -16.77 5.95
C SER A 42 -4.49 -17.65 5.13
N VAL A 43 -5.21 -18.52 5.83
CA VAL A 43 -6.23 -19.38 5.24
C VAL A 43 -7.56 -19.09 5.90
N GLU A 44 -8.52 -18.66 5.10
CA GLU A 44 -9.89 -18.40 5.53
C GLU A 44 -10.88 -19.18 4.68
N LYS A 45 -11.39 -20.27 5.21
CA LYS A 45 -12.23 -21.23 4.45
C LYS A 45 -11.49 -21.74 3.20
N ASN A 46 -11.93 -21.35 2.01
CA ASN A 46 -11.32 -21.72 0.74
C ASN A 46 -10.39 -20.63 0.16
N ARG A 47 -10.15 -19.55 0.91
CA ARG A 47 -9.30 -18.44 0.44
C ARG A 47 -7.91 -18.56 1.02
N GLN A 48 -6.93 -18.62 0.13
CA GLN A 48 -5.50 -18.60 0.46
C GLN A 48 -4.99 -17.17 0.24
N ILE A 49 -4.77 -16.43 1.33
CA ILE A 49 -4.45 -15.01 1.29
C ILE A 49 -2.96 -14.83 1.57
N VAL A 50 -2.30 -14.07 0.73
CA VAL A 50 -0.89 -13.69 0.89
C VAL A 50 -0.77 -12.18 0.91
N GLU A 51 -0.26 -11.67 2.02
CA GLU A 51 0.06 -10.27 2.21
C GLU A 51 1.57 -10.11 2.30
N VAL A 52 2.13 -9.18 1.53
CA VAL A 52 3.55 -8.83 1.57
C VAL A 52 3.70 -7.35 1.81
N THR A 53 4.41 -6.99 2.89
CA THR A 53 4.80 -5.62 3.19
C THR A 53 6.31 -5.50 3.02
N LEU A 54 6.74 -4.66 2.11
CA LEU A 54 8.13 -4.37 1.80
C LEU A 54 8.48 -2.99 2.36
N GLN A 55 9.44 -2.96 3.27
CA GLN A 55 9.96 -1.72 3.85
C GLN A 55 11.31 -1.40 3.22
N ALA A 56 11.40 -0.27 2.54
CA ALA A 56 12.64 0.31 2.05
C ALA A 56 12.93 1.64 2.75
N SER A 57 14.14 2.18 2.58
CA SER A 57 14.58 3.41 3.27
C SER A 57 13.65 4.61 3.07
N ARG A 58 12.92 4.68 1.96
CA ARG A 58 12.04 5.81 1.60
C ARG A 58 10.65 5.40 1.11
N ALA A 59 10.31 4.12 1.20
CA ALA A 59 9.02 3.61 0.72
C ALA A 59 8.54 2.44 1.58
N LEU A 60 7.24 2.41 1.81
CA LEU A 60 6.53 1.25 2.32
C LEU A 60 5.57 0.80 1.23
N ILE A 61 5.77 -0.42 0.71
CA ILE A 61 4.96 -0.99 -0.36
C ILE A 61 4.25 -2.21 0.21
N ARG A 62 2.94 -2.28 0.04
CA ARG A 62 2.12 -3.41 0.50
C ARG A 62 1.30 -3.93 -0.66
N ALA A 63 1.28 -5.25 -0.80
CA ALA A 63 0.40 -5.94 -1.71
C ALA A 63 -0.26 -7.12 -1.00
N GLU A 64 -1.51 -7.39 -1.37
CA GLU A 64 -2.32 -8.50 -0.87
C GLU A 64 -3.05 -9.11 -2.05
N GLU A 65 -3.05 -10.44 -2.13
CA GLU A 65 -3.78 -11.21 -3.13
C GLU A 65 -4.37 -12.46 -2.50
N GLU A 66 -5.52 -12.87 -3.02
CA GLU A 66 -6.22 -14.07 -2.59
C GLU A 66 -6.61 -14.94 -3.79
N THR A 67 -6.47 -16.25 -3.62
CA THR A 67 -6.97 -17.26 -4.55
C THR A 67 -7.36 -18.52 -3.77
N ASP A 68 -7.77 -19.57 -4.46
CA ASP A 68 -8.01 -20.91 -3.93
C ASP A 68 -6.72 -21.74 -3.76
N ASP A 69 -5.58 -21.26 -4.28
CA ASP A 69 -4.27 -21.92 -4.18
C ASP A 69 -3.20 -20.97 -3.63
N MET A 70 -2.40 -21.45 -2.65
CA MET A 70 -1.39 -20.63 -1.98
C MET A 70 -0.27 -20.20 -2.92
N TYR A 71 0.18 -21.10 -3.80
CA TYR A 71 1.26 -20.77 -4.75
C TYR A 71 0.80 -19.77 -5.80
N ALA A 72 -0.44 -19.89 -6.26
CA ALA A 72 -1.05 -18.91 -7.15
C ALA A 72 -1.19 -17.54 -6.49
N SER A 73 -1.56 -17.49 -5.19
CA SER A 73 -1.61 -16.23 -4.43
C SER A 73 -0.24 -15.60 -4.27
N ILE A 74 0.81 -16.42 -4.02
CA ILE A 74 2.21 -15.94 -3.95
C ILE A 74 2.65 -15.35 -5.29
N ASP A 75 2.33 -15.99 -6.40
CA ASP A 75 2.70 -15.50 -7.72
C ASP A 75 2.02 -14.17 -8.03
N LYS A 76 0.71 -14.07 -7.81
CA LYS A 76 -0.06 -12.83 -8.03
C LYS A 76 0.43 -11.68 -7.16
N VAL A 77 0.72 -11.92 -5.87
CA VAL A 77 1.23 -10.86 -4.99
C VAL A 77 2.62 -10.40 -5.41
N ALA A 78 3.49 -11.31 -5.88
CA ALA A 78 4.81 -10.96 -6.39
C ALA A 78 4.71 -10.08 -7.66
N ASP A 79 3.87 -10.46 -8.62
CA ASP A 79 3.63 -9.69 -9.84
C ASP A 79 3.03 -8.30 -9.55
N LYS A 80 2.16 -8.22 -8.54
CA LYS A 80 1.59 -6.94 -8.07
C LYS A 80 2.65 -6.04 -7.44
N LEU A 81 3.54 -6.61 -6.62
CA LEU A 81 4.66 -5.89 -6.03
C LEU A 81 5.62 -5.38 -7.11
N GLU A 82 5.98 -6.20 -8.09
CA GLU A 82 6.85 -5.78 -9.20
C GLU A 82 6.27 -4.56 -9.92
N ARG A 83 4.97 -4.60 -10.27
CA ARG A 83 4.27 -3.46 -10.89
C ARG A 83 4.25 -2.21 -10.02
N GLN A 84 4.00 -2.35 -8.71
CA GLN A 84 4.01 -1.21 -7.77
C GLN A 84 5.40 -0.59 -7.65
N ILE A 85 6.46 -1.42 -7.59
CA ILE A 85 7.85 -0.99 -7.53
C ILE A 85 8.25 -0.25 -8.81
N GLN A 86 7.88 -0.78 -9.98
CA GLN A 86 8.15 -0.13 -11.25
C GLN A 86 7.48 1.25 -11.32
N LYS A 87 6.20 1.36 -10.97
CA LYS A 87 5.50 2.64 -10.89
C LYS A 87 6.15 3.62 -9.90
N TYR A 88 6.62 3.12 -8.76
CA TYR A 88 7.34 3.94 -7.79
C TYR A 88 8.64 4.49 -8.37
N LYS A 89 9.43 3.66 -9.08
CA LYS A 89 10.65 4.08 -9.75
C LYS A 89 10.38 5.14 -10.81
N GLU A 90 9.44 4.92 -11.70
CA GLU A 90 9.05 5.86 -12.75
C GLU A 90 8.65 7.22 -12.16
N LYS A 91 7.91 7.21 -11.06
CA LYS A 91 7.44 8.43 -10.41
C LYS A 91 8.54 9.20 -9.68
N TYR A 92 9.50 8.53 -9.07
CA TYR A 92 10.47 9.17 -8.16
C TYR A 92 11.88 9.28 -8.73
N PHE A 93 12.28 8.42 -9.68
CA PHE A 93 13.61 8.43 -10.27
C PHE A 93 13.66 9.03 -11.68
N GLN A 94 12.53 9.13 -12.39
CA GLN A 94 12.44 9.76 -13.71
C GLN A 94 11.93 11.21 -13.64
N ARG A 95 12.04 11.91 -12.52
CA ARG A 95 11.81 13.35 -12.52
C ARG A 95 12.94 14.00 -13.33
N PRO A 96 12.66 14.63 -14.50
CA PRO A 96 13.65 15.43 -15.21
C PRO A 96 14.09 16.55 -14.27
N HIS A 97 15.39 16.78 -14.16
CA HIS A 97 15.90 18.03 -13.58
C HIS A 97 15.23 19.19 -14.33
N PRO A 98 14.79 20.27 -13.65
CA PRO A 98 14.27 21.43 -14.35
C PRO A 98 15.40 22.06 -15.17
N GLY A 99 15.43 21.81 -16.46
CA GLY A 99 16.46 22.34 -17.36
C GLY A 99 16.65 21.63 -18.71
N THR A 100 15.94 20.55 -19.00
CA THR A 100 16.12 19.89 -20.29
C THR A 100 14.80 19.95 -21.09
N GLU A 101 14.88 20.64 -22.24
CA GLU A 101 13.78 20.82 -23.18
C GLU A 101 13.18 19.49 -23.64
N ARG A 102 11.87 19.47 -23.63
CA ARG A 102 11.00 18.36 -24.07
C ARG A 102 11.16 18.18 -25.57
N LYS A 103 11.90 17.18 -26.01
CA LYS A 103 11.76 16.66 -27.38
C LYS A 103 10.57 15.71 -27.38
N GLU A 104 9.53 16.14 -28.07
CA GLU A 104 8.40 15.30 -28.45
C GLU A 104 8.92 14.16 -29.34
N LEU A 105 8.87 12.93 -28.84
CA LEU A 105 8.90 11.74 -29.66
C LEU A 105 7.46 11.21 -29.73
N VAL A 106 6.86 11.47 -30.86
CA VAL A 106 5.65 10.77 -31.32
C VAL A 106 6.09 9.34 -31.64
N GLU A 107 5.62 8.35 -30.92
CA GLU A 107 5.68 6.97 -31.33
C GLU A 107 4.28 6.40 -31.49
N GLU A 108 4.13 5.82 -32.69
CA GLU A 108 2.95 5.19 -33.24
C GLU A 108 2.53 3.94 -32.45
N GLY A 109 1.26 3.79 -32.35
CA GLY A 109 0.38 2.67 -32.08
C GLY A 109 0.94 1.31 -31.68
N VAL A 110 0.63 0.92 -30.46
CA VAL A 110 0.29 -0.46 -30.15
C VAL A 110 -1.01 -0.44 -29.32
N ASN A 111 -2.09 -0.87 -29.96
CA ASN A 111 -3.34 -1.18 -29.30
C ASN A 111 -3.10 -2.36 -28.35
N VAL A 112 -3.19 -2.13 -27.07
CA VAL A 112 -3.45 -3.16 -26.07
C VAL A 112 -4.77 -2.77 -25.40
N GLU A 113 -5.83 -3.41 -25.88
CA GLU A 113 -7.08 -3.51 -25.15
C GLU A 113 -6.80 -4.34 -23.89
N ASP A 114 -6.78 -3.67 -22.74
CA ASP A 114 -7.41 -4.14 -21.51
C ASP A 114 -7.42 -2.96 -20.52
N GLY A 115 -8.65 -2.54 -20.26
CA GLY A 115 -8.95 -1.31 -19.55
C GLY A 115 -8.66 -1.39 -18.08
N GLU A 116 -7.66 -0.68 -17.67
CA GLU A 116 -7.62 0.16 -16.49
C GLU A 116 -6.63 1.29 -16.80
N SER A 117 -7.16 2.43 -17.20
CA SER A 117 -6.42 3.67 -17.30
C SER A 117 -5.86 4.03 -15.93
N ASN A 118 -4.62 3.61 -15.69
CA ASN A 118 -3.87 3.88 -14.48
C ASN A 118 -3.35 5.33 -14.53
N GLU A 119 -4.27 6.29 -14.60
CA GLU A 119 -3.91 7.69 -14.40
C GLU A 119 -3.36 7.83 -12.99
N ILE A 120 -2.08 8.19 -12.90
CA ILE A 120 -1.43 8.47 -11.62
C ILE A 120 -2.20 9.61 -10.95
N ALA A 121 -2.90 9.32 -9.86
CA ALA A 121 -3.67 10.31 -9.14
C ALA A 121 -2.80 11.51 -8.78
N LYS A 122 -3.16 12.69 -9.28
CA LYS A 122 -2.48 13.96 -9.03
C LYS A 122 -3.11 14.65 -7.83
N ILE A 123 -2.29 15.34 -7.03
CA ILE A 123 -2.84 16.25 -6.00
C ILE A 123 -3.41 17.47 -6.72
N VAL A 124 -4.71 17.47 -6.93
CA VAL A 124 -5.43 18.54 -7.63
C VAL A 124 -5.90 19.65 -6.70
N LYS A 125 -5.92 19.40 -5.37
CA LYS A 125 -6.41 20.37 -4.39
C LYS A 125 -5.72 20.17 -3.05
N THR A 126 -5.27 21.28 -2.47
CA THR A 126 -4.79 21.34 -1.07
C THR A 126 -5.79 22.10 -0.24
N LYS A 127 -6.22 21.53 0.89
CA LYS A 127 -7.07 22.22 1.87
C LYS A 127 -6.24 22.50 3.13
N ARG A 128 -6.38 23.69 3.69
CA ARG A 128 -5.86 24.07 5.00
C ARG A 128 -7.05 24.44 5.87
N PHE A 129 -7.14 23.85 7.03
CA PHE A 129 -8.22 24.13 8.00
C PHE A 129 -7.65 24.17 9.41
N ALA A 130 -8.27 24.97 10.26
CA ALA A 130 -7.94 24.99 11.67
C ALA A 130 -8.49 23.74 12.34
N ILE A 131 -7.63 23.02 13.05
CA ILE A 131 -8.02 21.85 13.83
C ILE A 131 -8.42 22.37 15.23
N LYS A 132 -9.65 22.03 15.67
CA LYS A 132 -10.11 22.29 17.04
C LYS A 132 -9.98 21.01 17.86
N PRO A 133 -9.58 21.09 19.14
CA PRO A 133 -9.64 19.94 20.04
C PRO A 133 -11.09 19.46 20.20
N MET A 134 -11.29 18.15 20.12
CA MET A 134 -12.59 17.50 20.33
C MET A 134 -12.39 16.05 20.74
N SER A 135 -13.42 15.43 21.31
CA SER A 135 -13.39 14.01 21.66
C SER A 135 -13.51 13.11 20.42
N VAL A 136 -13.16 11.83 20.58
CA VAL A 136 -13.29 10.83 19.50
C VAL A 136 -14.73 10.67 19.04
N GLU A 137 -15.67 10.72 20.00
CA GLU A 137 -17.12 10.61 19.74
C GLU A 137 -17.62 11.82 18.94
N GLU A 138 -17.17 13.02 19.29
CA GLU A 138 -17.51 14.24 18.57
C GLU A 138 -16.94 14.21 17.16
N ALA A 139 -15.70 13.75 16.99
CA ALA A 139 -15.07 13.57 15.69
C ALA A 139 -15.85 12.56 14.81
N ALA A 140 -16.35 11.46 15.39
CA ALA A 140 -17.18 10.48 14.69
C ALA A 140 -18.51 11.10 14.21
N MET A 141 -19.17 11.88 15.07
CA MET A 141 -20.39 12.58 14.71
C MET A 141 -20.15 13.61 13.61
N GLN A 142 -19.07 14.40 13.69
CA GLN A 142 -18.70 15.37 12.67
C GLN A 142 -18.39 14.69 11.33
N MET A 143 -17.70 13.57 11.35
CA MET A 143 -17.38 12.81 10.15
C MET A 143 -18.66 12.31 9.45
N ASP A 144 -19.62 11.76 10.20
CA ASP A 144 -20.89 11.28 9.63
C ASP A 144 -21.74 12.44 9.11
N LEU A 145 -21.83 13.55 9.83
CA LEU A 145 -22.56 14.75 9.39
C LEU A 145 -22.01 15.36 8.10
N LEU A 146 -20.69 15.29 7.92
CA LEU A 146 -20.02 15.79 6.72
C LEU A 146 -20.03 14.75 5.56
N GLY A 147 -20.49 13.53 5.80
CA GLY A 147 -20.47 12.44 4.83
C GLY A 147 -19.05 12.03 4.41
N HIS A 148 -18.07 12.16 5.31
CA HIS A 148 -16.69 11.83 5.02
C HIS A 148 -16.35 10.38 5.44
N ASN A 149 -15.37 9.79 4.75
CA ASN A 149 -14.87 8.47 5.10
C ASN A 149 -13.65 8.51 6.04
N PHE A 150 -13.11 9.69 6.28
CA PHE A 150 -12.06 9.95 7.27
C PHE A 150 -12.18 11.39 7.80
N PHE A 151 -11.66 11.60 9.00
CA PHE A 151 -11.66 12.90 9.66
C PHE A 151 -10.37 13.08 10.47
N VAL A 152 -9.74 14.25 10.31
CA VAL A 152 -8.50 14.60 11.03
C VAL A 152 -8.86 15.63 12.09
N PHE A 153 -8.50 15.37 13.36
CA PHE A 153 -8.83 16.22 14.49
C PHE A 153 -7.71 16.23 15.52
N ALA A 154 -7.72 17.19 16.42
CA ALA A 154 -6.91 17.16 17.63
C ALA A 154 -7.73 16.48 18.72
N ASN A 155 -7.20 15.40 19.29
CA ASN A 155 -7.82 14.71 20.41
C ASN A 155 -7.67 15.60 21.66
N ASP A 156 -8.75 15.91 22.35
CA ASP A 156 -8.77 16.79 23.54
C ASP A 156 -8.08 16.15 24.75
N ASP A 157 -8.09 14.81 24.87
CA ASP A 157 -7.41 14.09 25.94
C ASP A 157 -5.88 14.12 25.80
N THR A 158 -5.38 13.94 24.57
CA THR A 158 -3.94 13.78 24.31
C THR A 158 -3.29 15.02 23.71
N ASN A 159 -4.08 15.95 23.23
CA ASN A 159 -3.68 17.16 22.49
C ASN A 159 -2.84 16.83 21.23
N LYS A 160 -2.99 15.60 20.69
CA LYS A 160 -2.30 15.10 19.50
C LYS A 160 -3.26 15.03 18.32
N VAL A 161 -2.72 15.13 17.12
CA VAL A 161 -3.50 14.95 15.90
C VAL A 161 -3.80 13.49 15.70
N ASN A 162 -5.09 13.15 15.62
CA ASN A 162 -5.58 11.81 15.35
C ASN A 162 -6.37 11.77 14.04
N VAL A 163 -6.51 10.58 13.47
CA VAL A 163 -7.32 10.36 12.26
C VAL A 163 -8.34 9.27 12.52
N LEU A 164 -9.61 9.65 12.41
CA LEU A 164 -10.73 8.71 12.42
C LEU A 164 -11.07 8.30 10.99
N TYR A 165 -11.37 7.03 10.75
CA TYR A 165 -11.75 6.52 9.44
C TYR A 165 -12.85 5.47 9.51
N LYS A 166 -13.66 5.38 8.46
CA LYS A 166 -14.73 4.39 8.33
C LYS A 166 -14.17 3.09 7.79
N ARG A 167 -14.41 1.99 8.50
CA ARG A 167 -14.00 0.64 8.10
C ARG A 167 -15.03 0.02 7.14
N LYS A 168 -14.61 -0.99 6.40
CA LYS A 168 -15.50 -1.74 5.49
C LYS A 168 -16.63 -2.48 6.22
N ASP A 169 -16.45 -2.80 7.50
CA ASP A 169 -17.43 -3.46 8.37
C ASP A 169 -18.48 -2.49 8.95
N GLY A 170 -18.39 -1.20 8.61
CA GLY A 170 -19.30 -0.16 9.09
C GLY A 170 -18.87 0.48 10.40
N ASN A 171 -17.88 -0.05 11.10
CA ASN A 171 -17.31 0.52 12.32
C ASN A 171 -16.28 1.61 12.00
N PHE A 172 -15.83 2.32 13.03
CA PHE A 172 -14.76 3.30 12.94
C PHE A 172 -13.43 2.72 13.39
N GLY A 173 -12.35 3.22 12.81
CA GLY A 173 -10.98 2.98 13.26
C GLY A 173 -10.30 4.29 13.62
N LEU A 174 -9.52 4.31 14.70
CA LEU A 174 -8.74 5.46 15.13
C LEU A 174 -7.26 5.20 14.83
N ILE A 175 -6.59 6.19 14.23
CA ILE A 175 -5.14 6.20 14.04
C ILE A 175 -4.57 7.30 14.94
N GLU A 176 -3.68 6.90 15.83
CA GLU A 176 -2.95 7.77 16.75
C GLU A 176 -1.48 7.80 16.32
N PRO A 177 -1.02 8.87 15.62
CA PRO A 177 0.37 8.98 15.21
C PRO A 177 1.29 9.16 16.44
N GLU A 178 2.37 8.38 16.50
CA GLU A 178 3.45 8.53 17.47
C GLU A 178 4.68 9.11 16.74
N PHE A 179 5.36 10.10 17.38
CA PHE A 179 6.55 10.78 16.85
C PHE A 179 7.76 10.53 17.75
#